data_132918ee482b404c7ea8da88b2610fd2
#
_entry.id   132918ee482b404c7ea8da88b2610fd2
#
_cell.length_a   1.000
_cell.length_b   1.000
_cell.length_c   1.000
_cell.angle_alpha   90.00
_cell.angle_beta   90.00
_cell.angle_gamma   90.00
#
_symmetry.space_group_name_H-M   'P 1'
#
loop_
_entity.id
_entity.type
_entity.pdbx_description
1 polymer ?
#
loop_
_entity_poly.entity_id
_entity_poly.type
_entity_poly.pdbx_seq_one_letter_code
_entity_poly.pdbx_strand_id
1 'polypeptide(L)'
;VADEEKIVMFLEDGPYASFLQHWCEWVPRGQKQSYVCLQDDCPLDEVDSKPQARVRFNILDCQGDTPIHTTFECGVSVTEMLEEYSEDEPLSGRYFAAAMKGPKNSRRTQIRPIKVRDLREDWDFEPLSRDDIAKFDTKLLDDESLDINSRAELRKVADAYNE
;
A
#
# COMPACT_ATOMS: atom_id res chain seq x y z
N VAL A 1 -3.18 -15.51 8.39
CA VAL A 1 -4.52 -15.80 7.89
C VAL A 1 -5.08 -14.59 7.18
N ALA A 2 -5.61 -14.77 5.96
CA ALA A 2 -6.01 -13.66 5.09
C ALA A 2 -7.14 -12.80 5.67
N ASP A 3 -7.95 -13.35 6.56
CA ASP A 3 -9.10 -12.65 7.13
C ASP A 3 -8.81 -12.02 8.50
N GLU A 4 -7.59 -12.18 8.99
CA GLU A 4 -7.20 -11.55 10.25
C GLU A 4 -6.96 -10.05 10.07
N GLU A 5 -7.58 -9.27 10.94
CA GLU A 5 -7.33 -7.85 11.00
C GLU A 5 -6.00 -7.57 11.71
N LYS A 6 -5.24 -6.63 11.19
CA LYS A 6 -3.99 -6.14 11.78
C LYS A 6 -4.14 -4.70 12.19
N ILE A 7 -3.50 -4.33 13.29
CA ILE A 7 -3.42 -2.94 13.70
C ILE A 7 -2.30 -2.27 12.91
N VAL A 8 -2.64 -1.18 12.22
CA VAL A 8 -1.67 -0.34 11.54
C VAL A 8 -1.85 1.11 11.97
N MET A 9 -0.76 1.87 11.97
CA MET A 9 -0.80 3.30 12.27
C MET A 9 -0.18 4.07 11.12
N PHE A 10 -0.86 5.11 10.65
CA PHE A 10 -0.33 5.96 9.59
C PHE A 10 0.67 6.94 10.16
N LEU A 11 1.80 7.08 9.49
CA LEU A 11 2.86 8.01 9.90
C LEU A 11 2.70 9.39 9.29
N GLU A 12 1.92 9.51 8.23
CA GLU A 12 1.69 10.75 7.51
C GLU A 12 0.21 10.93 7.17
N ASP A 13 -0.19 12.15 6.84
CA ASP A 13 -1.58 12.49 6.53
C ASP A 13 -2.01 12.05 5.14
N GLY A 14 -1.06 11.82 4.25
CA GLY A 14 -1.33 11.39 2.88
C GLY A 14 -0.32 10.38 2.38
N PRO A 15 -0.51 9.89 1.14
CA PRO A 15 0.42 8.94 0.55
C PRO A 15 1.77 9.59 0.21
N TYR A 16 2.83 8.79 0.26
CA TYR A 16 4.15 9.27 -0.16
C TYR A 16 4.38 9.08 -1.66
N ALA A 17 3.59 8.26 -2.31
CA ALA A 17 3.70 8.02 -3.75
C ALA A 17 2.33 7.68 -4.33
N SER A 18 2.13 8.14 -5.57
CA SER A 18 0.95 7.85 -6.38
C SER A 18 1.43 7.53 -7.78
N PHE A 19 0.95 6.45 -8.37
CA PHE A 19 1.45 5.97 -9.66
C PHE A 19 0.42 5.09 -10.36
N LEU A 20 0.65 4.84 -11.66
CA LEU A 20 -0.08 3.84 -12.42
C LEU A 20 0.75 2.58 -12.49
N GLN A 21 0.13 1.44 -12.29
CA GLN A 21 0.78 0.14 -12.24
C GLN A 21 0.20 -0.78 -13.30
N HIS A 22 1.09 -1.42 -14.07
CA HIS A 22 0.74 -2.52 -14.95
C HIS A 22 0.93 -3.84 -14.23
N TRP A 23 -0.04 -4.74 -14.36
CA TRP A 23 0.07 -6.11 -13.89
C TRP A 23 0.21 -7.03 -15.09
N CYS A 24 1.34 -7.69 -15.19
CA CYS A 24 1.73 -8.50 -16.35
C CYS A 24 1.58 -9.99 -16.06
N GLU A 25 0.41 -10.53 -16.32
CA GLU A 25 0.07 -11.93 -16.02
C GLU A 25 0.92 -12.95 -16.80
N TRP A 26 1.43 -12.54 -17.95
CA TRP A 26 2.27 -13.40 -18.80
C TRP A 26 3.68 -13.61 -18.25
N VAL A 27 4.11 -12.82 -17.30
CA VAL A 27 5.39 -13.02 -16.64
C VAL A 27 5.25 -14.18 -15.65
N PRO A 28 6.18 -15.15 -15.65
CA PRO A 28 6.08 -16.31 -14.76
C PRO A 28 6.00 -15.93 -13.28
N ARG A 29 5.23 -16.70 -12.52
CA ARG A 29 5.15 -16.53 -11.07
C ARG A 29 6.54 -16.72 -10.46
N GLY A 30 6.83 -15.94 -9.43
CA GLY A 30 8.14 -15.89 -8.80
C GLY A 30 9.07 -14.85 -9.40
N GLN A 31 8.70 -14.28 -10.55
CA GLN A 31 9.37 -13.13 -11.14
C GLN A 31 8.52 -11.88 -10.94
N LYS A 32 9.11 -10.70 -11.13
CA LYS A 32 8.40 -9.44 -11.01
C LYS A 32 7.31 -9.35 -12.07
N GLN A 33 6.05 -9.22 -11.63
CA GLN A 33 4.88 -9.13 -12.51
C GLN A 33 4.26 -7.73 -12.54
N SER A 34 4.59 -6.86 -11.58
CA SER A 34 4.04 -5.51 -11.52
C SER A 34 5.10 -4.48 -11.87
N TYR A 35 4.71 -3.48 -12.66
CA TYR A 35 5.62 -2.44 -13.12
C TYR A 35 4.94 -1.08 -13.07
N VAL A 36 5.68 -0.05 -12.67
CA VAL A 36 5.20 1.32 -12.71
C VAL A 36 5.09 1.76 -14.17
N CYS A 37 3.91 2.30 -14.55
CA CYS A 37 3.69 2.82 -15.89
C CYS A 37 4.50 4.11 -16.10
N LEU A 38 5.18 4.21 -17.23
CA LEU A 38 5.93 5.43 -17.58
C LEU A 38 5.01 6.57 -18.00
N GLN A 39 3.74 6.29 -18.26
CA GLN A 39 2.68 7.19 -18.71
C GLN A 39 2.90 7.63 -20.17
N ASP A 40 4.00 8.32 -20.45
CA ASP A 40 4.30 8.74 -21.81
C ASP A 40 5.01 7.62 -22.55
N ASP A 41 4.40 7.14 -23.64
CA ASP A 41 4.98 6.15 -24.52
C ASP A 41 5.51 4.90 -23.79
N CYS A 42 4.69 4.41 -22.83
CA CYS A 42 5.05 3.20 -22.08
C CYS A 42 4.87 1.95 -22.96
N PRO A 43 5.90 1.12 -23.10
CA PRO A 43 5.79 -0.10 -23.93
C PRO A 43 4.68 -1.05 -23.48
N LEU A 44 4.36 -1.08 -22.18
CA LEU A 44 3.32 -1.96 -21.66
C LEU A 44 1.91 -1.52 -22.06
N ASP A 45 1.72 -0.25 -22.46
CA ASP A 45 0.43 0.23 -22.97
C ASP A 45 0.07 -0.39 -24.32
N GLU A 46 1.05 -0.92 -25.04
CA GLU A 46 0.85 -1.56 -26.35
C GLU A 46 0.33 -2.99 -26.24
N VAL A 47 0.45 -3.62 -25.08
CA VAL A 47 -0.09 -4.95 -24.82
C VAL A 47 -1.39 -4.83 -24.03
N ASP A 48 -2.10 -5.94 -23.88
CA ASP A 48 -3.44 -5.94 -23.26
C ASP A 48 -3.38 -5.83 -21.73
N SER A 49 -2.68 -4.82 -21.24
CA SER A 49 -2.54 -4.51 -19.82
C SER A 49 -2.99 -3.07 -19.56
N LYS A 50 -4.09 -2.93 -18.82
CA LYS A 50 -4.56 -1.60 -18.42
C LYS A 50 -3.92 -1.20 -17.09
N PRO A 51 -3.26 -0.04 -17.04
CA PRO A 51 -2.66 0.40 -15.78
C PRO A 51 -3.74 0.76 -14.77
N GLN A 52 -3.47 0.49 -13.50
CA GLN A 52 -4.34 0.81 -12.38
C GLN A 52 -3.67 1.83 -11.48
N ALA A 53 -4.46 2.79 -10.99
CA ALA A 53 -3.97 3.77 -10.04
C ALA A 53 -3.69 3.10 -8.68
N ARG A 54 -2.49 3.36 -8.15
CA ARG A 54 -2.06 2.85 -6.85
C ARG A 54 -1.45 3.99 -6.04
N VAL A 55 -1.56 3.89 -4.74
CA VAL A 55 -0.90 4.81 -3.81
C VAL A 55 -0.16 4.02 -2.74
N ARG A 56 0.87 4.62 -2.17
CA ARG A 56 1.66 4.03 -1.07
C ARG A 56 1.71 4.98 0.11
N PHE A 57 1.49 4.43 1.29
CA PHE A 57 1.56 5.15 2.56
C PHE A 57 2.66 4.59 3.44
N ASN A 58 3.32 5.45 4.19
CA ASN A 58 4.19 5.04 5.29
C ASN A 58 3.32 4.68 6.48
N ILE A 59 3.44 3.44 6.96
CA ILE A 59 2.70 2.96 8.13
C ILE A 59 3.62 2.22 9.09
N LEU A 60 3.15 2.04 10.31
CA LEU A 60 3.70 1.09 11.26
C LEU A 60 2.76 -0.11 11.32
N ASP A 61 3.32 -1.30 11.16
CA ASP A 61 2.64 -2.56 11.42
C ASP A 61 2.82 -2.85 12.92
N CYS A 62 1.73 -2.81 13.66
CA CYS A 62 1.72 -2.94 15.11
C CYS A 62 1.33 -4.35 15.57
N GLN A 63 1.42 -5.34 14.70
CA GLN A 63 0.96 -6.70 14.99
C GLN A 63 1.90 -7.47 15.93
N GLY A 64 3.19 -7.17 15.92
CA GLY A 64 4.18 -7.83 16.75
C GLY A 64 4.49 -7.09 18.06
N ASP A 65 5.47 -7.58 18.79
CA ASP A 65 5.92 -6.95 20.04
C ASP A 65 6.51 -5.55 19.82
N THR A 66 7.10 -5.34 18.64
CA THR A 66 7.68 -4.05 18.25
C THR A 66 7.04 -3.58 16.95
N PRO A 67 6.68 -2.29 16.83
CA PRO A 67 6.14 -1.77 15.57
C PRO A 67 7.21 -1.81 14.47
N ILE A 68 6.78 -2.15 13.25
CA ILE A 68 7.67 -2.24 12.09
C ILE A 68 7.20 -1.25 11.04
N HIS A 69 8.11 -0.39 10.59
CA HIS A 69 7.84 0.52 9.47
C HIS A 69 7.74 -0.29 8.18
N THR A 70 6.63 -0.09 7.49
CA THR A 70 6.39 -0.73 6.20
C THR A 70 5.54 0.15 5.31
N THR A 71 5.24 -0.32 4.11
CA THR A 71 4.40 0.38 3.15
C THR A 71 3.02 -0.27 3.10
N PHE A 72 1.99 0.58 3.11
CA PHE A 72 0.63 0.18 2.79
C PHE A 72 0.31 0.66 1.38
N GLU A 73 0.16 -0.28 0.45
CA GLU A 73 -0.20 0.03 -0.93
C GLU A 73 -1.66 -0.33 -1.17
N CYS A 74 -2.41 0.55 -1.81
CA CYS A 74 -3.81 0.31 -2.10
C CYS A 74 -4.26 0.97 -3.40
N GLY A 75 -5.43 0.55 -3.88
CA GLY A 75 -6.06 1.09 -5.07
C GLY A 75 -7.03 2.22 -4.76
N VAL A 76 -7.82 2.61 -5.77
CA VAL A 76 -8.73 3.76 -5.72
C VAL A 76 -9.77 3.64 -4.62
N SER A 77 -10.42 2.49 -4.48
CA SER A 77 -11.52 2.35 -3.52
C SER A 77 -11.08 2.53 -2.07
N VAL A 78 -9.92 1.98 -1.69
CA VAL A 78 -9.38 2.15 -0.34
C VAL A 78 -8.88 3.58 -0.14
N THR A 79 -8.28 4.18 -1.17
CA THR A 79 -7.83 5.57 -1.12
C THR A 79 -9.01 6.51 -0.85
N GLU A 80 -10.14 6.31 -1.51
CA GLU A 80 -11.36 7.10 -1.28
C GLU A 80 -11.87 6.94 0.16
N MET A 81 -11.84 5.73 0.70
CA MET A 81 -12.22 5.49 2.09
C MET A 81 -11.30 6.25 3.07
N LEU A 82 -9.99 6.23 2.81
CA LEU A 82 -9.03 6.94 3.66
C LEU A 82 -9.21 8.45 3.55
N GLU A 83 -9.55 8.97 2.38
CA GLU A 83 -9.87 10.39 2.20
C GLU A 83 -11.08 10.79 3.04
N GLU A 84 -12.13 9.97 3.05
CA GLU A 84 -13.31 10.21 3.89
C GLU A 84 -12.95 10.23 5.37
N TYR A 85 -12.16 9.26 5.84
CA TYR A 85 -11.72 9.22 7.22
C TYR A 85 -10.87 10.44 7.58
N SER A 86 -10.06 10.94 6.65
CA SER A 86 -9.21 12.10 6.88
C SER A 86 -9.99 13.41 7.01
N GLU A 87 -11.24 13.45 6.53
CA GLU A 87 -12.10 14.62 6.72
C GLU A 87 -12.47 14.84 8.18
N ASP A 88 -12.60 13.77 8.96
CA ASP A 88 -12.92 13.85 10.39
C ASP A 88 -11.66 14.19 11.21
N GLU A 89 -10.57 13.49 10.95
CA GLU A 89 -9.28 13.69 11.64
C GLU A 89 -8.15 13.35 10.66
N PRO A 90 -6.98 14.02 10.76
CA PRO A 90 -5.80 13.64 9.98
C PRO A 90 -5.44 12.17 10.19
N LEU A 91 -4.88 11.54 9.17
CA LEU A 91 -4.49 10.12 9.24
C LEU A 91 -3.28 9.90 10.14
N SER A 92 -2.37 10.86 10.20
CA SER A 92 -1.13 10.74 10.98
C SER A 92 -1.42 10.45 12.44
N GLY A 93 -0.81 9.39 12.95
CA GLY A 93 -0.98 8.96 14.34
C GLY A 93 -2.24 8.19 14.64
N ARG A 94 -3.13 7.99 13.66
CA ARG A 94 -4.37 7.21 13.84
C ARG A 94 -4.13 5.74 13.59
N TYR A 95 -4.87 4.94 14.33
CA TYR A 95 -4.82 3.48 14.23
C TYR A 95 -5.99 2.96 13.42
N PHE A 96 -5.72 1.95 12.62
CA PHE A 96 -6.71 1.30 11.78
C PHE A 96 -6.58 -0.21 11.89
N ALA A 97 -7.70 -0.91 11.73
CA ALA A 97 -7.70 -2.34 11.51
C ALA A 97 -7.75 -2.59 10.01
N ALA A 98 -6.77 -3.30 9.50
CA ALA A 98 -6.65 -3.60 8.07
C ALA A 98 -6.64 -5.11 7.86
N ALA A 99 -7.39 -5.58 6.86
CA ALA A 99 -7.46 -7.00 6.51
C ALA A 99 -7.72 -7.20 5.02
N MET A 100 -7.30 -8.36 4.52
CA MET A 100 -7.69 -8.84 3.19
C MET A 100 -8.87 -9.79 3.37
N LYS A 101 -10.02 -9.45 2.80
CA LYS A 101 -11.25 -10.25 2.92
C LYS A 101 -11.76 -10.70 1.56
N GLY A 102 -12.46 -11.82 1.56
CA GLY A 102 -13.09 -12.38 0.40
C GLY A 102 -12.38 -13.62 -0.16
N PRO A 103 -12.97 -14.25 -1.21
CA PRO A 103 -12.38 -15.44 -1.83
C PRO A 103 -11.04 -15.13 -2.52
N LYS A 104 -10.21 -16.14 -2.65
CA LYS A 104 -8.83 -16.02 -3.16
C LYS A 104 -8.72 -15.24 -4.47
N ASN A 105 -9.70 -15.34 -5.34
CA ASN A 105 -9.68 -14.70 -6.67
C ASN A 105 -10.24 -13.28 -6.67
N SER A 106 -10.84 -12.82 -5.57
CA SER A 106 -11.45 -11.49 -5.48
C SER A 106 -11.28 -10.88 -4.08
N ARG A 107 -10.10 -11.05 -3.51
CA ARG A 107 -9.78 -10.47 -2.20
C ARG A 107 -9.77 -8.95 -2.28
N ARG A 108 -10.34 -8.33 -1.26
CA ARG A 108 -10.37 -6.88 -1.12
C ARG A 108 -9.74 -6.48 0.20
N THR A 109 -8.98 -5.42 0.16
CA THR A 109 -8.47 -4.78 1.38
C THR A 109 -9.61 -4.05 2.05
N GLN A 110 -9.82 -4.34 3.34
CA GLN A 110 -10.75 -3.59 4.18
C GLN A 110 -9.96 -2.87 5.25
N ILE A 111 -10.33 -1.63 5.52
CA ILE A 111 -9.67 -0.81 6.52
C ILE A 111 -10.72 0.00 7.26
N ARG A 112 -10.60 0.05 8.60
CA ARG A 112 -11.50 0.83 9.44
C ARG A 112 -10.73 1.48 10.58
N PRO A 113 -11.12 2.70 11.00
CA PRO A 113 -10.44 3.35 12.12
C PRO A 113 -10.71 2.65 13.44
N ILE A 114 -9.73 2.67 14.33
CA ILE A 114 -9.87 2.16 15.70
C ILE A 114 -9.66 3.33 16.65
N LYS A 115 -10.61 3.55 17.55
CA LYS A 115 -10.46 4.56 18.60
C LYS A 115 -9.42 4.11 19.63
N VAL A 116 -8.69 5.04 20.22
CA VAL A 116 -7.66 4.74 21.22
C VAL A 116 -8.22 3.91 22.37
N ARG A 117 -9.44 4.23 22.81
CA ARG A 117 -10.10 3.44 23.86
C ARG A 117 -10.24 1.97 23.47
N ASP A 118 -10.66 1.71 22.22
CA ASP A 118 -10.91 0.36 21.73
C ASP A 118 -9.61 -0.43 21.53
N LEU A 119 -8.49 0.24 21.26
CA LEU A 119 -7.19 -0.41 21.22
C LEU A 119 -6.88 -1.13 22.53
N ARG A 120 -7.18 -0.49 23.65
CA ARG A 120 -6.92 -1.07 24.96
C ARG A 120 -7.95 -2.14 25.33
N GLU A 121 -9.24 -1.85 25.09
CA GLU A 121 -10.33 -2.72 25.51
C GLU A 121 -10.52 -3.94 24.64
N ASP A 122 -10.45 -3.77 23.31
CA ASP A 122 -10.77 -4.83 22.35
C ASP A 122 -9.53 -5.51 21.77
N TRP A 123 -8.40 -4.80 21.71
CA TRP A 123 -7.20 -5.28 21.04
C TRP A 123 -6.04 -5.56 22.00
N ASP A 124 -6.21 -5.22 23.29
CA ASP A 124 -5.14 -5.35 24.30
C ASP A 124 -3.84 -4.73 23.83
N PHE A 125 -3.93 -3.57 23.21
CA PHE A 125 -2.81 -2.85 22.63
C PHE A 125 -2.69 -1.47 23.26
N GLU A 126 -1.50 -1.14 23.79
CA GLU A 126 -1.21 0.21 24.30
C GLU A 126 -0.77 1.11 23.14
N PRO A 127 -1.37 2.30 22.99
CA PRO A 127 -0.95 3.25 21.98
C PRO A 127 0.54 3.59 22.13
N LEU A 128 1.22 3.75 20.98
CA LEU A 128 2.63 4.12 20.97
C LEU A 128 2.81 5.54 21.47
N SER A 129 3.92 5.79 22.19
CA SER A 129 4.28 7.14 22.61
C SER A 129 4.75 7.98 21.42
N ARG A 130 4.70 9.31 21.58
CA ARG A 130 5.25 10.23 20.57
C ARG A 130 6.72 9.97 20.30
N ASP A 131 7.50 9.66 21.35
CA ASP A 131 8.93 9.38 21.21
C ASP A 131 9.17 8.11 20.41
N ASP A 132 8.36 7.07 20.62
CA ASP A 132 8.48 5.83 19.86
C ASP A 132 8.12 6.03 18.39
N ILE A 133 7.11 6.84 18.11
CA ILE A 133 6.71 7.17 16.74
C ILE A 133 7.78 8.03 16.05
N ALA A 134 8.34 9.02 16.77
CA ALA A 134 9.32 9.93 16.22
C ALA A 134 10.62 9.24 15.74
N LYS A 135 10.92 8.05 16.27
CA LYS A 135 12.06 7.25 15.81
C LYS A 135 12.00 6.88 14.34
N PHE A 136 10.81 6.90 13.75
CA PHE A 136 10.60 6.54 12.35
C PHE A 136 10.62 7.74 11.40
N ASP A 137 10.65 8.98 11.92
CA ASP A 137 10.60 10.20 11.10
C ASP A 137 11.73 10.28 10.06
N THR A 138 12.91 9.76 10.40
CA THR A 138 14.08 9.77 9.50
C THR A 138 14.06 8.59 8.52
N LYS A 139 13.11 7.69 8.64
CA LYS A 139 13.00 6.47 7.81
C LYS A 139 11.85 6.53 6.81
N LEU A 140 11.13 7.65 6.76
CA LEU A 140 9.99 7.80 5.87
C LEU A 140 10.43 7.65 4.41
N LEU A 141 9.65 6.89 3.67
CA LEU A 141 9.85 6.71 2.23
C LEU A 141 9.19 7.87 1.49
N ASP A 142 9.66 8.13 0.28
CA ASP A 142 9.09 9.12 -0.64
C ASP A 142 8.94 8.51 -2.03
N ASP A 143 8.49 9.31 -3.00
CA ASP A 143 8.26 8.84 -4.36
C ASP A 143 9.54 8.37 -5.08
N GLU A 144 10.72 8.78 -4.62
CA GLU A 144 11.99 8.30 -5.15
C GLU A 144 12.23 6.81 -4.83
N SER A 145 11.53 6.27 -3.84
CA SER A 145 11.61 4.84 -3.50
C SER A 145 10.88 3.92 -4.50
N LEU A 146 10.10 4.49 -5.44
CA LEU A 146 9.44 3.70 -6.47
C LEU A 146 10.50 3.07 -7.42
N ASP A 147 10.35 1.78 -7.66
CA ASP A 147 11.21 1.05 -8.59
C ASP A 147 10.67 1.23 -10.01
N ILE A 148 11.21 2.22 -10.72
CA ILE A 148 10.79 2.56 -12.08
C ILE A 148 11.80 1.96 -13.07
N ASN A 149 11.30 1.03 -13.89
CA ASN A 149 12.12 0.38 -14.91
C ASN A 149 12.31 1.28 -16.13
N SER A 150 13.42 1.09 -16.82
CA SER A 150 13.70 1.81 -18.07
C SER A 150 12.73 1.39 -19.17
N ARG A 151 12.58 2.25 -20.18
CA ARG A 151 11.75 1.93 -21.35
C ARG A 151 12.26 0.66 -22.05
N ALA A 152 13.56 0.46 -22.12
CA ALA A 152 14.16 -0.74 -22.71
C ALA A 152 13.80 -2.01 -21.94
N GLU A 153 13.80 -1.94 -20.61
CA GLU A 153 13.41 -3.06 -19.76
C GLU A 153 11.92 -3.39 -19.93
N LEU A 154 11.06 -2.37 -19.97
CA LEU A 154 9.63 -2.57 -20.17
C LEU A 154 9.33 -3.09 -21.58
N ARG A 155 10.12 -2.71 -22.58
CA ARG A 155 9.99 -3.26 -23.93
C ARG A 155 10.22 -4.76 -23.94
N LYS A 156 11.19 -5.25 -23.19
CA LYS A 156 11.43 -6.70 -23.06
C LYS A 156 10.25 -7.42 -22.44
N VAL A 157 9.64 -6.82 -21.41
CA VAL A 157 8.45 -7.39 -20.75
C VAL A 157 7.28 -7.42 -21.72
N ALA A 158 7.04 -6.35 -22.47
CA ALA A 158 5.98 -6.27 -23.46
C ALA A 158 6.18 -7.29 -24.59
N ASP A 159 7.41 -7.44 -25.07
CA ASP A 159 7.72 -8.40 -26.14
C ASP A 159 7.47 -9.85 -25.72
N ALA A 160 7.69 -10.17 -24.47
CA ALA A 160 7.42 -11.50 -23.92
C ALA A 160 5.93 -11.89 -23.98
N TYR A 161 5.03 -10.91 -24.06
CA TYR A 161 3.58 -11.15 -24.20
C TYR A 161 3.24 -11.96 -25.45
N ASN A 162 4.01 -11.79 -26.51
CA ASN A 162 3.78 -12.45 -27.81
C ASN A 162 4.54 -13.79 -27.99
N GLU A 163 5.25 -14.23 -26.97
CA GLU A 163 5.99 -15.49 -27.00
C GLU A 163 5.16 -16.70 -26.62
#